data_4761cbac3e92a04bcc981c25a6216ea5
#
_entry.id   4761cbac3e92a04bcc981c25a6216ea5
#
_cell.length_a   1.000
_cell.length_b   1.000
_cell.length_c   1.000
_cell.angle_alpha   90.00
_cell.angle_beta   90.00
_cell.angle_gamma   90.00
#
_symmetry.space_group_name_H-M   'P 1'
#
loop_
_entity.id
_entity.type
_entity.pdbx_description
1 polymer ?
#
loop_
_entity_poly.entity_id
_entity_poly.type
_entity_poly.pdbx_seq_one_letter_code
_entity_poly.pdbx_strand_id
1 'polypeptide(L)'
;MAKNIKGTTPSGFKFEISERRLNNYELLELLGEVDEGNGQAFPKVLKLLFGEEQAEAFKDHLREKDGIVPTDKLAEELKVVFNTVQELKKS
;
A
#
# COMPACT_ATOMS: atom_id res chain seq x y z
N MET A 1 -6.63 -8.98 20.08
CA MET A 1 -5.93 -9.57 18.95
C MET A 1 -6.07 -8.69 17.72
N ALA A 2 -4.96 -8.47 17.05
CA ALA A 2 -5.00 -7.65 15.85
C ALA A 2 -5.64 -8.42 14.70
N LYS A 3 -6.57 -7.80 14.02
CA LYS A 3 -7.16 -8.36 12.82
C LYS A 3 -6.28 -7.99 11.63
N ASN A 4 -6.26 -8.88 10.65
CA ASN A 4 -5.57 -8.59 9.39
C ASN A 4 -6.63 -8.38 8.31
N ILE A 5 -6.41 -7.36 7.51
CA ILE A 5 -7.29 -7.04 6.39
C ILE A 5 -6.65 -7.62 5.13
N LYS A 6 -7.41 -8.45 4.43
CA LYS A 6 -6.94 -9.11 3.22
C LYS A 6 -7.70 -8.60 2.01
N GLY A 7 -7.01 -8.53 0.89
CA GLY A 7 -7.64 -8.11 -0.35
C GLY A 7 -6.77 -8.44 -1.53
N THR A 8 -7.28 -8.10 -2.72
CA THR A 8 -6.56 -8.33 -3.97
C THR A 8 -6.67 -7.06 -4.82
N THR A 9 -5.53 -6.62 -5.35
CA THR A 9 -5.52 -5.43 -6.21
C THR A 9 -6.02 -5.78 -7.62
N PRO A 10 -6.33 -4.77 -8.44
CA PRO A 10 -6.76 -5.03 -9.82
C PRO A 10 -5.77 -5.84 -10.64
N SER A 11 -4.48 -5.72 -10.37
CA SER A 11 -3.46 -6.51 -11.09
C SER A 11 -3.30 -7.91 -10.54
N GLY A 12 -4.05 -8.28 -9.49
CA GLY A 12 -4.00 -9.62 -8.93
C GLY A 12 -3.06 -9.82 -7.75
N PHE A 13 -2.50 -8.75 -7.21
CA PHE A 13 -1.64 -8.85 -6.03
C PHE A 13 -2.49 -9.06 -4.78
N LYS A 14 -2.24 -10.16 -4.08
CA LYS A 14 -2.93 -10.45 -2.82
C LYS A 14 -2.15 -9.84 -1.68
N PHE A 15 -2.84 -9.04 -0.86
CA PHE A 15 -2.19 -8.36 0.27
C PHE A 15 -2.87 -8.68 1.59
N GLU A 16 -2.11 -8.52 2.64
CA GLU A 16 -2.62 -8.67 4.01
C GLU A 16 -2.00 -7.56 4.85
N ILE A 17 -2.86 -6.75 5.48
CA ILE A 17 -2.42 -5.61 6.28
C ILE A 17 -3.00 -5.74 7.68
N SER A 18 -2.15 -5.62 8.70
CA SER A 18 -2.62 -5.68 10.08
C SER A 18 -3.29 -4.36 10.47
N GLU A 19 -4.32 -4.44 11.31
CA GLU A 19 -4.97 -3.24 11.85
C GLU A 19 -3.99 -2.39 12.64
N ARG A 20 -3.00 -3.04 13.27
CA ARG A 20 -2.00 -2.31 14.02
C ARG A 20 -1.17 -1.39 13.12
N ARG A 21 -0.86 -1.84 11.91
CA ARG A 21 -0.13 -1.00 10.96
C ARG A 21 -0.98 0.18 10.48
N LEU A 22 -2.28 -0.03 10.39
CA LEU A 22 -3.20 1.03 9.98
C LEU A 22 -3.39 2.07 11.09
N ASN A 23 -3.24 1.66 12.33
CA ASN A 23 -3.36 2.55 13.47
C ASN A 23 -2.00 3.19 13.79
N ASN A 24 -1.42 3.82 12.79
CA ASN A 24 -0.10 4.42 12.88
C ASN A 24 -0.19 5.87 12.40
N TYR A 25 0.03 6.80 13.31
CA TYR A 25 -0.05 8.21 12.97
C TYR A 25 0.95 8.62 11.90
N GLU A 26 2.16 8.04 11.93
CA GLU A 26 3.17 8.37 10.91
C GLU A 26 2.73 7.95 9.52
N LEU A 27 2.00 6.84 9.43
CA LEU A 27 1.42 6.43 8.15
C LEU A 27 0.43 7.49 7.66
N LEU A 28 -0.39 8.00 8.54
CA LEU A 28 -1.36 9.04 8.21
C LEU A 28 -0.65 10.31 7.68
N GLU A 29 0.43 10.71 8.35
CA GLU A 29 1.21 11.87 7.91
C GLU A 29 1.77 11.66 6.49
N LEU A 30 2.33 10.48 6.25
CA LEU A 30 2.92 10.17 4.95
C LEU A 30 1.87 10.10 3.85
N LEU A 31 0.67 9.63 4.17
CA LEU A 31 -0.43 9.60 3.22
C LEU A 31 -0.83 11.01 2.81
N GLY A 32 -0.82 11.93 3.76
CA GLY A 32 -1.07 13.34 3.46
C GLY A 32 -0.03 13.90 2.50
N GLU A 33 1.24 13.57 2.70
CA GLU A 33 2.32 14.01 1.82
C GLU A 33 2.17 13.45 0.41
N VAL A 34 1.81 12.18 0.29
CA VAL A 34 1.57 11.56 -1.01
C VAL A 34 0.41 12.25 -1.72
N ASP A 35 -0.65 12.55 -0.99
CA ASP A 35 -1.83 13.23 -1.52
C ASP A 35 -1.48 14.63 -2.02
N GLU A 36 -0.50 15.28 -1.41
CA GLU A 36 -0.01 16.59 -1.84
C GLU A 36 0.97 16.51 -3.01
N GLY A 37 1.27 15.31 -3.47
CA GLY A 37 2.14 15.10 -4.63
C GLY A 37 3.59 14.78 -4.30
N ASN A 38 3.90 14.53 -3.03
CA ASN A 38 5.27 14.19 -2.64
C ASN A 38 5.53 12.69 -2.87
N GLY A 39 6.00 12.37 -4.09
CA GLY A 39 6.28 10.98 -4.46
C GLY A 39 7.37 10.32 -3.63
N GLN A 40 8.21 11.11 -2.97
CA GLN A 40 9.27 10.55 -2.13
C GLN A 40 8.74 9.87 -0.88
N ALA A 41 7.50 10.14 -0.51
CA ALA A 41 6.87 9.48 0.63
C ALA A 41 6.40 8.06 0.31
N PHE A 42 6.24 7.71 -0.97
CA PHE A 42 5.74 6.38 -1.37
C PHE A 42 6.52 5.21 -0.77
N PRO A 43 7.85 5.19 -0.83
CA PRO A 43 8.59 4.04 -0.26
C PRO A 43 8.31 3.83 1.22
N LYS A 44 8.21 4.91 1.98
CA LYS A 44 7.92 4.82 3.40
C LYS A 44 6.50 4.35 3.67
N VAL A 45 5.54 4.83 2.88
CA VAL A 45 4.15 4.40 2.99
C VAL A 45 4.05 2.89 2.77
N LEU A 46 4.71 2.39 1.72
CA LEU A 46 4.68 0.96 1.43
C LEU A 46 5.25 0.13 2.58
N LYS A 47 6.36 0.56 3.14
CA LYS A 47 6.99 -0.17 4.24
C LYS A 47 6.16 -0.15 5.51
N LEU A 48 5.56 0.99 5.83
CA LEU A 48 4.72 1.09 7.02
C LEU A 48 3.41 0.33 6.87
N LEU A 49 2.86 0.33 5.67
CA LEU A 49 1.58 -0.30 5.40
C LEU A 49 1.68 -1.82 5.29
N PHE A 50 2.61 -2.29 4.47
CA PHE A 50 2.74 -3.71 4.14
C PHE A 50 3.81 -4.46 4.94
N GLY A 51 4.81 -3.75 5.49
CA GLY A 51 6.03 -4.35 6.00
C GLY A 51 7.03 -4.54 4.86
N GLU A 52 8.29 -4.75 5.20
CA GLU A 52 9.34 -4.81 4.19
C GLU A 52 9.15 -5.90 3.16
N GLU A 53 8.85 -7.12 3.60
CA GLU A 53 8.72 -8.26 2.69
C GLU A 53 7.59 -8.08 1.70
N GLN A 54 6.42 -7.69 2.21
CA GLN A 54 5.25 -7.53 1.36
C GLN A 54 5.39 -6.32 0.44
N ALA A 55 6.06 -5.26 0.92
CA ALA A 55 6.32 -4.09 0.10
C ALA A 55 7.21 -4.45 -1.10
N GLU A 56 8.24 -5.27 -0.86
CA GLU A 56 9.10 -5.74 -1.95
C GLU A 56 8.34 -6.64 -2.92
N ALA A 57 7.50 -7.53 -2.38
CA ALA A 57 6.68 -8.41 -3.21
C ALA A 57 5.72 -7.62 -4.08
N PHE A 58 5.17 -6.54 -3.56
CA PHE A 58 4.25 -5.68 -4.30
C PHE A 58 4.98 -4.99 -5.46
N LYS A 59 6.16 -4.46 -5.19
CA LYS A 59 6.98 -3.83 -6.25
C LYS A 59 7.34 -4.84 -7.32
N ASP A 60 7.77 -6.04 -6.93
CA ASP A 60 8.13 -7.09 -7.87
C ASP A 60 6.94 -7.53 -8.72
N HIS A 61 5.77 -7.58 -8.11
CA HIS A 61 4.54 -7.93 -8.82
C HIS A 61 4.23 -6.93 -9.94
N LEU A 62 4.52 -5.65 -9.71
CA LEU A 62 4.26 -4.59 -10.68
C LEU A 62 5.43 -4.35 -11.63
N ARG A 63 6.59 -4.96 -11.36
CA ARG A 63 7.79 -4.76 -12.16
C ARG A 63 7.59 -5.32 -13.55
N GLU A 64 7.92 -4.53 -14.55
CA GLU A 64 7.80 -4.93 -15.95
C GLU A 64 9.05 -5.64 -16.43
N LYS A 65 8.99 -6.18 -17.64
CA LYS A 65 10.08 -6.99 -18.19
C LYS A 65 11.41 -6.24 -18.28
N ASP A 66 11.36 -4.92 -18.42
CA ASP A 66 12.56 -4.08 -18.48
C ASP A 66 13.14 -3.77 -17.11
N GLY A 67 12.53 -4.28 -16.04
CA GLY A 67 12.99 -4.07 -14.67
C GLY A 67 12.40 -2.85 -13.99
N ILE A 68 11.55 -2.10 -14.67
CA ILE A 68 10.98 -0.88 -14.14
C ILE A 68 9.67 -1.15 -13.43
N VAL A 69 9.47 -0.51 -12.27
CA VAL A 69 8.19 -0.50 -11.58
C VAL A 69 7.50 0.82 -11.93
N PRO A 70 6.42 0.80 -12.75
CA PRO A 70 5.77 2.05 -13.15
C PRO A 70 5.16 2.76 -11.94
N THR A 71 5.55 4.00 -11.73
CA THR A 71 5.08 4.77 -10.58
C THR A 71 3.57 4.99 -10.61
N ASP A 72 3.02 5.26 -11.79
CA ASP A 72 1.60 5.51 -11.95
C ASP A 72 0.77 4.27 -11.61
N LYS A 73 1.21 3.10 -12.04
CA LYS A 73 0.52 1.85 -11.71
C LYS A 73 0.58 1.55 -10.22
N LEU A 74 1.75 1.76 -9.63
CA LEU A 74 1.92 1.55 -8.20
C LEU A 74 1.00 2.48 -7.41
N ALA A 75 0.91 3.75 -7.81
CA ALA A 75 0.05 4.72 -7.15
C ALA A 75 -1.43 4.33 -7.27
N GLU A 76 -1.87 3.91 -8.45
CA GLU A 76 -3.25 3.47 -8.66
C GLU A 76 -3.62 2.25 -7.83
N GLU A 77 -2.72 1.26 -7.80
CA GLU A 77 -2.94 0.05 -7.01
C GLU A 77 -3.00 0.37 -5.52
N LEU A 78 -2.10 1.23 -5.06
CA LEU A 78 -2.06 1.64 -3.67
C LEU A 78 -3.35 2.36 -3.26
N LYS A 79 -3.88 3.18 -4.16
CA LYS A 79 -5.15 3.86 -3.93
C LYS A 79 -6.29 2.87 -3.73
N VAL A 80 -6.33 1.83 -4.53
CA VAL A 80 -7.34 0.78 -4.39
C VAL A 80 -7.18 0.05 -3.05
N VAL A 81 -5.94 -0.22 -2.66
CA VAL A 81 -5.67 -0.85 -1.36
C VAL A 81 -6.25 0.00 -0.22
N PHE A 82 -6.01 1.30 -0.23
CA PHE A 82 -6.54 2.19 0.79
C PHE A 82 -8.05 2.22 0.81
N ASN A 83 -8.68 2.29 -0.35
CA ASN A 83 -10.14 2.28 -0.44
C ASN A 83 -10.72 0.99 0.13
N THR A 84 -10.10 -0.14 -0.20
CA THR A 84 -10.53 -1.45 0.31
C THR A 84 -10.41 -1.50 1.84
N VAL A 85 -9.29 -1.04 2.36
CA VAL A 85 -9.04 -1.04 3.80
C VAL A 85 -10.08 -0.17 4.51
N GLN A 86 -10.36 1.01 3.99
CA GLN A 86 -11.33 1.91 4.61
C GLN A 86 -12.74 1.32 4.61
N GLU A 87 -13.13 0.67 3.53
CA GLU A 87 -14.44 0.04 3.46
C GLU A 87 -14.59 -1.09 4.49
N LEU A 88 -13.55 -1.90 4.64
CA LEU A 88 -13.57 -3.00 5.60
C LEU A 88 -13.58 -2.48 7.04
N LYS A 89 -12.96 -1.34 7.29
CA LYS A 89 -12.98 -0.73 8.62
C LYS A 89 -14.34 -0.17 9.01
N LYS A 90 -15.14 0.20 8.04
CA LYS A 90 -16.47 0.77 8.29
C LYS A 90 -17.53 -0.27 8.61
N SER A 91 -17.28 -1.52 8.29
CA SER A 91 -18.27 -2.58 8.48
C SER A 91 -18.16 -3.27 9.82
#